data_d45674f517ab5df40be3a2a1a4a29d74
#
_entry.id   d45674f517ab5df40be3a2a1a4a29d74
#
_cell.length_a   1.000
_cell.length_b   1.000
_cell.length_c   1.000
_cell.angle_alpha   90.00
_cell.angle_beta   90.00
_cell.angle_gamma   90.00
#
_symmetry.space_group_name_H-M   'P 1'
#
loop_
_entity.id
_entity.type
_entity.pdbx_description
1 polymer ?
#
loop_
_entity_poly.entity_id
_entity_poly.type
_entity_poly.pdbx_seq_one_letter_code
_entity_poly.pdbx_strand_id
1 'polypeptide(L)'
;KDVCGYYWLTSQLKEFAGRIYVVNLNNLPFLTDKGTVFYPISLSEISPREFVKAKKLARPVTMSEFETDPDEWKRLSGENALLRVLEGGKKIASRPEDHFDSQILQHLQPGFMKLSRVAGHFITRSSDRPNERFILWRLKSMIAAGAAEQQGDNIRRHQNAAGPAEARI
;
A
#
# COMPACT_ATOMS: atom_id res chain seq x y z
N LYS A 1 1.81 1.70 -5.43
CA LYS A 1 3.02 2.12 -6.22
C LYS A 1 2.72 2.14 -7.70
N ASP A 2 2.16 1.07 -8.23
CA ASP A 2 1.98 0.87 -9.67
C ASP A 2 1.00 1.90 -10.28
N VAL A 3 -0.07 2.25 -9.57
CA VAL A 3 -1.01 3.27 -10.04
C VAL A 3 -0.37 4.67 -10.11
N CYS A 4 0.47 5.05 -9.15
CA CYS A 4 1.23 6.30 -9.24
C CYS A 4 2.19 6.29 -10.44
N GLY A 5 2.88 5.17 -10.67
CA GLY A 5 3.74 4.98 -11.84
C GLY A 5 2.95 5.05 -13.15
N TYR A 6 1.75 4.49 -13.17
CA TYR A 6 0.85 4.57 -14.32
C TYR A 6 0.43 6.01 -14.63
N TYR A 7 0.04 6.81 -13.64
CA TYR A 7 -0.29 8.22 -13.82
C TYR A 7 0.90 9.05 -14.32
N TRP A 8 2.09 8.79 -13.77
CA TRP A 8 3.30 9.42 -14.26
C TRP A 8 3.57 9.03 -15.71
N LEU A 9 3.47 7.75 -16.06
CA LEU A 9 3.73 7.26 -17.40
C LEU A 9 2.76 7.88 -18.43
N THR A 10 1.46 7.92 -18.14
CA THR A 10 0.46 8.55 -19.02
C THR A 10 0.72 10.03 -19.21
N SER A 11 1.26 10.72 -18.18
CA SER A 11 1.65 12.12 -18.30
C SER A 11 2.82 12.36 -19.27
N GLN A 12 3.70 11.36 -19.46
CA GLN A 12 4.87 11.45 -20.36
C GLN A 12 4.60 10.95 -21.77
N LEU A 13 3.61 10.08 -21.95
CA LEU A 13 3.42 9.32 -23.19
C LEU A 13 2.16 9.74 -23.97
N LYS A 14 1.69 10.96 -23.81
CA LYS A 14 0.47 11.47 -24.47
C LYS A 14 0.53 11.35 -26.01
N GLU A 15 1.70 11.57 -26.60
CA GLU A 15 1.93 11.44 -28.04
C GLU A 15 1.78 10.01 -28.58
N PHE A 16 1.84 9.00 -27.68
CA PHE A 16 1.66 7.59 -28.01
C PHE A 16 0.23 7.09 -27.75
N ALA A 17 -0.74 8.00 -27.55
CA ALA A 17 -2.14 7.64 -27.37
C ALA A 17 -2.60 6.68 -28.49
N GLY A 18 -3.37 5.66 -28.13
CA GLY A 18 -3.80 4.58 -29.03
C GLY A 18 -2.76 3.47 -29.27
N ARG A 19 -1.52 3.63 -28.82
CA ARG A 19 -0.42 2.64 -29.00
C ARG A 19 0.00 2.00 -27.69
N ILE A 20 -0.53 2.44 -26.55
CA ILE A 20 -0.21 1.94 -25.21
C ILE A 20 -1.37 1.08 -24.72
N TYR A 21 -0.99 -0.05 -24.15
CA TYR A 21 -1.91 -1.02 -23.57
C TYR A 21 -1.59 -1.23 -22.10
N VAL A 22 -2.63 -1.41 -21.28
CA VAL A 22 -2.51 -1.68 -19.85
C VAL A 22 -3.15 -3.01 -19.51
N VAL A 23 -2.51 -3.75 -18.59
CA VAL A 23 -3.07 -4.94 -17.96
C VAL A 23 -3.26 -4.64 -16.49
N ASN A 24 -4.50 -4.69 -16.02
CA ASN A 24 -4.78 -4.60 -14.60
C ASN A 24 -4.76 -6.01 -13.99
N LEU A 25 -3.77 -6.30 -13.17
CA LEU A 25 -3.60 -7.60 -12.51
C LEU A 25 -4.25 -7.65 -11.11
N ASN A 26 -4.87 -6.57 -10.69
CA ASN A 26 -5.49 -6.49 -9.38
C ASN A 26 -6.65 -7.49 -9.27
N ASN A 27 -6.66 -8.27 -8.19
CA ASN A 27 -7.66 -9.30 -7.92
C ASN A 27 -7.75 -10.43 -8.97
N LEU A 28 -6.73 -10.59 -9.80
CA LEU A 28 -6.66 -11.75 -10.72
C LEU A 28 -6.04 -12.95 -10.01
N PRO A 29 -6.65 -14.13 -10.14
CA PRO A 29 -6.07 -15.38 -9.67
C PRO A 29 -4.96 -15.84 -10.62
N PHE A 30 -3.85 -16.31 -10.06
CA PHE A 30 -2.74 -16.91 -10.77
C PHE A 30 -2.49 -18.33 -10.26
N LEU A 31 -1.77 -19.11 -11.03
CA LEU A 31 -1.40 -20.47 -10.65
C LEU A 31 0.08 -20.52 -10.24
N THR A 32 0.34 -21.20 -9.13
CA THR A 32 1.71 -21.62 -8.79
C THR A 32 2.15 -22.74 -9.72
N ASP A 33 3.45 -23.05 -9.73
CA ASP A 33 3.99 -24.20 -10.50
C ASP A 33 3.36 -25.54 -10.08
N LYS A 34 2.80 -25.61 -8.88
CA LYS A 34 2.06 -26.79 -8.36
C LYS A 34 0.57 -26.78 -8.71
N GLY A 35 0.10 -25.81 -9.48
CA GLY A 35 -1.31 -25.67 -9.88
C GLY A 35 -2.24 -25.11 -8.80
N THR A 36 -1.70 -24.56 -7.69
CA THR A 36 -2.49 -23.93 -6.64
C THR A 36 -2.83 -22.49 -7.02
N VAL A 37 -4.09 -22.08 -6.82
CA VAL A 37 -4.53 -20.70 -7.05
C VAL A 37 -4.00 -19.79 -5.95
N PHE A 38 -3.48 -18.63 -6.33
CA PHE A 38 -3.07 -17.57 -5.41
C PHE A 38 -3.36 -16.18 -6.01
N TYR A 39 -3.40 -15.18 -5.15
CA TYR A 39 -3.57 -13.77 -5.51
C TYR A 39 -2.26 -13.03 -5.20
N PRO A 40 -1.50 -12.60 -6.21
CA PRO A 40 -0.19 -12.00 -6.01
C PRO A 40 -0.29 -10.63 -5.31
N ILE A 41 0.64 -10.38 -4.42
CA ILE A 41 0.83 -9.09 -3.76
C ILE A 41 1.85 -8.24 -4.55
N SER A 42 2.74 -8.91 -5.26
CA SER A 42 3.83 -8.31 -6.02
C SER A 42 3.94 -8.97 -7.39
N LEU A 43 4.36 -8.20 -8.38
CA LEU A 43 4.62 -8.72 -9.72
C LEU A 43 5.70 -9.83 -9.73
N SER A 44 6.63 -9.79 -8.78
CA SER A 44 7.69 -10.81 -8.65
C SER A 44 7.19 -12.20 -8.27
N GLU A 45 5.97 -12.31 -7.76
CA GLU A 45 5.35 -13.60 -7.40
C GLU A 45 4.73 -14.31 -8.62
N ILE A 46 4.55 -13.58 -9.73
CA ILE A 46 3.90 -14.10 -10.93
C ILE A 46 4.96 -14.72 -11.84
N SER A 47 4.79 -15.99 -12.19
CA SER A 47 5.71 -16.66 -13.11
C SER A 47 5.67 -16.04 -14.51
N PRO A 48 6.76 -16.07 -15.31
CA PRO A 48 6.78 -15.54 -16.67
C PRO A 48 5.70 -16.15 -17.58
N ARG A 49 5.36 -17.42 -17.39
CA ARG A 49 4.29 -18.10 -18.13
C ARG A 49 2.93 -17.47 -17.89
N GLU A 50 2.63 -17.16 -16.65
CA GLU A 50 1.36 -16.54 -16.26
C GLU A 50 1.30 -15.09 -16.75
N PHE A 51 2.41 -14.35 -16.76
CA PHE A 51 2.48 -13.03 -17.39
C PHE A 51 2.12 -13.05 -18.87
N VAL A 52 2.63 -14.02 -19.62
CA VAL A 52 2.29 -14.18 -21.05
C VAL A 52 0.79 -14.41 -21.22
N LYS A 53 0.14 -15.18 -20.34
CA LYS A 53 -1.31 -15.37 -20.37
C LYS A 53 -2.04 -14.06 -20.02
N ALA A 54 -1.59 -13.36 -19.00
CA ALA A 54 -2.19 -12.10 -18.56
C ALA A 54 -2.14 -11.02 -19.65
N LYS A 55 -1.17 -11.05 -20.56
CA LYS A 55 -1.10 -10.15 -21.72
C LYS A 55 -2.38 -10.17 -22.57
N LYS A 56 -3.12 -11.30 -22.60
CA LYS A 56 -4.40 -11.40 -23.33
C LYS A 56 -5.49 -10.50 -22.74
N LEU A 57 -5.32 -10.02 -21.51
CA LEU A 57 -6.21 -9.10 -20.83
C LEU A 57 -5.85 -7.63 -21.06
N ALA A 58 -4.83 -7.38 -21.90
CA ALA A 58 -4.41 -6.03 -22.24
C ALA A 58 -5.54 -5.29 -22.95
N ARG A 59 -5.83 -4.09 -22.48
CA ARG A 59 -6.73 -3.15 -23.13
C ARG A 59 -5.98 -1.87 -23.53
N PRO A 60 -6.38 -1.18 -24.57
CA PRO A 60 -5.79 0.11 -24.89
C PRO A 60 -6.06 1.11 -23.75
N VAL A 61 -5.09 1.98 -23.50
CA VAL A 61 -5.30 3.17 -22.66
C VAL A 61 -6.17 4.12 -23.47
N THR A 62 -7.28 4.58 -22.89
CA THR A 62 -8.25 5.43 -23.56
C THR A 62 -7.76 6.88 -23.68
N MET A 63 -8.32 7.64 -24.63
CA MET A 63 -8.04 9.09 -24.75
C MET A 63 -8.40 9.83 -23.46
N SER A 64 -9.54 9.48 -22.84
CA SER A 64 -9.95 10.08 -21.56
C SER A 64 -8.92 9.84 -20.45
N GLU A 65 -8.31 8.65 -20.39
CA GLU A 65 -7.24 8.38 -19.43
C GLU A 65 -5.99 9.25 -19.70
N PHE A 66 -5.62 9.48 -20.96
CA PHE A 66 -4.54 10.41 -21.31
C PHE A 66 -4.85 11.87 -21.02
N GLU A 67 -6.11 12.23 -20.88
CA GLU A 67 -6.54 13.59 -20.50
C GLU A 67 -6.58 13.76 -18.97
N THR A 68 -7.13 12.79 -18.24
CA THR A 68 -7.41 12.91 -16.81
C THR A 68 -6.26 12.41 -15.90
N ASP A 69 -5.58 11.34 -16.28
CA ASP A 69 -4.54 10.73 -15.45
C ASP A 69 -3.30 11.65 -15.22
N PRO A 70 -2.88 12.50 -16.18
CA PRO A 70 -1.84 13.51 -15.94
C PRO A 70 -2.19 14.54 -14.85
N ASP A 71 -3.47 14.92 -14.73
CA ASP A 71 -3.89 15.84 -13.67
C ASP A 71 -3.86 15.18 -12.30
N GLU A 72 -4.20 13.89 -12.23
CA GLU A 72 -4.00 13.10 -11.00
C GLU A 72 -2.51 13.01 -10.63
N TRP A 73 -1.61 12.84 -11.60
CA TRP A 73 -0.18 12.88 -11.33
C TRP A 73 0.27 14.23 -10.78
N LYS A 74 -0.19 15.35 -11.39
CA LYS A 74 0.09 16.71 -10.89
C LYS A 74 -0.40 16.91 -9.47
N ARG A 75 -1.63 16.48 -9.17
CA ARG A 75 -2.21 16.56 -7.84
C ARG A 75 -1.34 15.81 -6.83
N LEU A 76 -1.06 14.52 -7.09
CA LEU A 76 -0.28 13.67 -6.20
C LEU A 76 1.15 14.15 -6.00
N SER A 77 1.79 14.67 -7.05
CA SER A 77 3.14 15.22 -6.97
C SER A 77 3.17 16.55 -6.21
N GLY A 78 2.16 17.40 -6.40
CA GLY A 78 2.02 18.67 -5.68
C GLY A 78 1.73 18.49 -4.18
N GLU A 79 0.91 17.49 -3.82
CA GLU A 79 0.65 17.13 -2.42
C GLU A 79 1.90 16.59 -1.71
N ASN A 80 2.83 15.99 -2.44
CA ASN A 80 4.09 15.43 -1.94
C ASN A 80 3.96 14.61 -0.65
N ALA A 81 2.84 13.91 -0.47
CA ALA A 81 2.56 13.14 0.73
C ALA A 81 3.45 11.90 0.85
N LEU A 82 3.94 11.62 2.06
CA LEU A 82 4.72 10.42 2.36
C LEU A 82 3.88 9.13 2.28
N LEU A 83 2.61 9.23 2.67
CA LEU A 83 1.69 8.10 2.65
C LEU A 83 0.59 8.32 1.61
N ARG A 84 0.41 7.32 0.76
CA ARG A 84 -0.69 7.25 -0.22
C ARG A 84 -1.34 5.89 -0.13
N VAL A 85 -2.67 5.86 -0.10
CA VAL A 85 -3.48 4.64 -0.06
C VAL A 85 -4.35 4.55 -1.32
N LEU A 86 -4.63 3.32 -1.76
CA LEU A 86 -5.52 3.05 -2.89
C LEU A 86 -6.93 2.83 -2.35
N GLU A 87 -7.86 3.73 -2.69
CA GLU A 87 -9.26 3.67 -2.24
C GLU A 87 -10.16 2.85 -3.17
N GLY A 88 -9.58 2.10 -4.07
CA GLY A 88 -10.28 1.29 -5.07
C GLY A 88 -10.07 1.78 -6.50
N GLY A 89 -10.16 0.87 -7.45
CA GLY A 89 -9.84 1.15 -8.85
C GLY A 89 -8.47 1.77 -9.05
N LYS A 90 -8.43 3.01 -9.52
CA LYS A 90 -7.21 3.82 -9.65
C LYS A 90 -7.16 4.99 -8.64
N LYS A 91 -8.16 5.17 -7.78
CA LYS A 91 -8.23 6.32 -6.89
C LYS A 91 -7.17 6.25 -5.80
N ILE A 92 -6.27 7.22 -5.80
CA ILE A 92 -5.21 7.39 -4.80
C ILE A 92 -5.57 8.56 -3.88
N ALA A 93 -5.52 8.32 -2.57
CA ALA A 93 -5.64 9.37 -1.57
C ALA A 93 -4.35 9.54 -0.79
N SER A 94 -3.91 10.78 -0.64
CA SER A 94 -2.86 11.14 0.32
C SER A 94 -3.40 11.05 1.73
N ARG A 95 -2.60 10.54 2.66
CA ARG A 95 -2.95 10.39 4.07
C ARG A 95 -1.85 10.97 4.94
N PRO A 96 -2.18 11.43 6.16
CA PRO A 96 -1.17 11.84 7.12
C PRO A 96 -0.31 10.65 7.54
N GLU A 97 0.88 10.94 8.02
CA GLU A 97 1.88 9.92 8.37
C GLU A 97 1.39 8.97 9.47
N ASP A 98 0.59 9.48 10.40
CA ASP A 98 0.02 8.75 11.54
C ASP A 98 -1.27 7.98 11.24
N HIS A 99 -1.68 7.96 9.96
CA HIS A 99 -2.94 7.33 9.51
C HIS A 99 -3.15 5.90 10.07
N PHE A 100 -2.09 5.13 10.20
CA PHE A 100 -2.16 3.76 10.72
C PHE A 100 -1.87 3.63 12.22
N ASP A 101 -1.48 4.70 12.91
CA ASP A 101 -0.98 4.62 14.28
C ASP A 101 -1.98 4.03 15.26
N SER A 102 -3.24 4.46 15.20
CA SER A 102 -4.30 3.93 16.05
C SER A 102 -4.52 2.43 15.82
N GLN A 103 -4.48 2.01 14.58
CA GLN A 103 -4.63 0.60 14.22
C GLN A 103 -3.42 -0.22 14.67
N ILE A 104 -2.20 0.30 14.49
CA ILE A 104 -0.97 -0.35 14.96
C ILE A 104 -1.00 -0.52 16.49
N LEU A 105 -1.39 0.53 17.24
CA LEU A 105 -1.51 0.49 18.70
C LEU A 105 -2.51 -0.56 19.19
N GLN A 106 -3.60 -0.83 18.44
CA GLN A 106 -4.54 -1.90 18.76
C GLN A 106 -3.91 -3.30 18.65
N HIS A 107 -2.87 -3.46 17.82
CA HIS A 107 -2.15 -4.71 17.66
C HIS A 107 -1.03 -4.91 18.69
N LEU A 108 -0.64 -3.85 19.42
CA LEU A 108 0.32 -3.96 20.50
C LEU A 108 -0.34 -4.58 21.75
N GLN A 109 0.25 -5.65 22.22
CA GLN A 109 -0.18 -6.32 23.45
C GLN A 109 0.47 -5.66 24.69
N PRO A 110 -0.03 -5.92 25.91
CA PRO A 110 0.60 -5.49 27.15
C PRO A 110 2.00 -6.08 27.36
N GLY A 111 2.27 -7.26 26.78
CA GLY A 111 3.56 -7.94 26.81
C GLY A 111 4.48 -7.50 25.66
N PHE A 112 5.79 -7.62 25.88
CA PHE A 112 6.79 -7.32 24.86
C PHE A 112 6.74 -8.29 23.67
N MET A 113 6.74 -7.74 22.44
CA MET A 113 6.77 -8.47 21.19
C MET A 113 7.87 -7.91 20.30
N LYS A 114 8.47 -8.74 19.42
CA LYS A 114 9.44 -8.25 18.44
C LYS A 114 8.79 -7.21 17.49
N LEU A 115 9.50 -6.10 17.24
CA LEU A 115 9.06 -5.04 16.31
C LEU A 115 8.66 -5.62 14.94
N SER A 116 9.49 -6.50 14.37
CA SER A 116 9.23 -7.13 13.08
C SER A 116 7.96 -7.97 13.09
N ARG A 117 7.67 -8.65 14.20
CA ARG A 117 6.43 -9.43 14.35
C ARG A 117 5.20 -8.55 14.40
N VAL A 118 5.26 -7.41 15.10
CA VAL A 118 4.16 -6.42 15.13
C VAL A 118 3.91 -5.88 13.72
N ALA A 119 4.97 -5.46 13.02
CA ALA A 119 4.87 -4.94 11.66
C ALA A 119 4.25 -6.00 10.71
N GLY A 120 4.76 -7.23 10.73
CA GLY A 120 4.25 -8.32 9.90
C GLY A 120 2.79 -8.66 10.19
N HIS A 121 2.38 -8.72 11.45
CA HIS A 121 0.97 -8.95 11.84
C HIS A 121 0.05 -7.83 11.34
N PHE A 122 0.47 -6.57 11.48
CA PHE A 122 -0.31 -5.44 11.00
C PHE A 122 -0.47 -5.49 9.48
N ILE A 123 0.62 -5.66 8.73
CA ILE A 123 0.61 -5.69 7.26
C ILE A 123 -0.27 -6.82 6.73
N THR A 124 -0.22 -7.99 7.36
CA THR A 124 -1.01 -9.16 6.91
C THR A 124 -2.52 -8.94 7.09
N ARG A 125 -2.92 -8.14 8.07
CA ARG A 125 -4.34 -7.85 8.37
C ARG A 125 -4.86 -6.56 7.76
N SER A 126 -3.96 -5.66 7.37
CA SER A 126 -4.34 -4.40 6.72
C SER A 126 -4.75 -4.64 5.27
N SER A 127 -5.89 -4.10 4.87
CA SER A 127 -6.34 -4.08 3.47
C SER A 127 -5.36 -3.33 2.56
N ASP A 128 -4.74 -2.27 3.09
CA ASP A 128 -3.85 -1.37 2.34
C ASP A 128 -2.43 -1.91 2.17
N ARG A 129 -2.07 -2.94 2.94
CA ARG A 129 -0.76 -3.61 2.91
C ARG A 129 0.41 -2.62 2.82
N PRO A 130 0.57 -1.75 3.82
CA PRO A 130 1.61 -0.73 3.82
C PRO A 130 3.00 -1.36 3.80
N ASN A 131 4.00 -0.57 3.36
CA ASN A 131 5.39 -1.04 3.33
C ASN A 131 5.90 -1.30 4.75
N GLU A 132 6.61 -2.43 4.96
CA GLU A 132 7.13 -2.81 6.26
C GLU A 132 8.06 -1.75 6.87
N ARG A 133 8.94 -1.14 6.06
CA ARG A 133 9.85 -0.09 6.53
C ARG A 133 9.09 1.14 7.03
N PHE A 134 7.96 1.46 6.40
CA PHE A 134 7.08 2.53 6.84
C PHE A 134 6.48 2.21 8.21
N ILE A 135 5.96 1.01 8.41
CA ILE A 135 5.39 0.58 9.69
C ILE A 135 6.46 0.55 10.81
N LEU A 136 7.65 0.04 10.51
CA LEU A 136 8.77 0.06 11.46
C LEU A 136 9.18 1.49 11.84
N TRP A 137 9.17 2.41 10.88
CA TRP A 137 9.41 3.83 11.14
C TRP A 137 8.31 4.44 12.03
N ARG A 138 7.02 4.15 11.76
CA ARG A 138 5.93 4.60 12.63
C ARG A 138 6.03 4.05 14.05
N LEU A 139 6.35 2.77 14.21
CA LEU A 139 6.59 2.17 15.53
C LEU A 139 7.68 2.92 16.30
N LYS A 140 8.79 3.28 15.65
CA LYS A 140 9.85 4.10 16.26
C LYS A 140 9.36 5.49 16.64
N SER A 141 8.54 6.13 15.81
CA SER A 141 7.93 7.44 16.11
C SER A 141 7.00 7.34 17.32
N MET A 142 6.20 6.28 17.45
CA MET A 142 5.35 6.03 18.61
C MET A 142 6.16 5.81 19.91
N ILE A 143 7.31 5.14 19.82
CA ILE A 143 8.23 4.99 20.96
C ILE A 143 8.75 6.35 21.37
N ALA A 144 9.21 7.15 20.42
CA ALA A 144 9.71 8.51 20.70
C ALA A 144 8.63 9.44 21.30
N ALA A 145 7.37 9.26 20.91
CA ALA A 145 6.21 9.98 21.43
C ALA A 145 5.68 9.42 22.77
N GLY A 146 6.25 8.33 23.31
CA GLY A 146 5.82 7.72 24.57
C GLY A 146 4.52 6.91 24.47
N ALA A 147 4.00 6.66 23.26
CA ALA A 147 2.81 5.83 23.07
C ALA A 147 3.11 4.31 23.17
N ALA A 148 4.37 3.95 22.98
CA ALA A 148 4.86 2.59 23.12
C ALA A 148 6.20 2.57 23.84
N GLU A 149 6.55 1.44 24.45
CA GLU A 149 7.82 1.21 25.14
C GLU A 149 8.66 0.20 24.38
N GLN A 150 9.97 0.43 24.30
CA GLN A 150 10.92 -0.47 23.66
C GLN A 150 11.91 -1.04 24.67
N GLN A 151 12.20 -2.34 24.53
CA GLN A 151 13.29 -3.02 25.23
C GLN A 151 14.06 -3.90 24.23
N GLY A 152 15.25 -3.46 23.83
CA GLY A 152 15.99 -4.09 22.74
C GLY A 152 15.17 -4.09 21.44
N ASP A 153 14.99 -5.24 20.83
CA ASP A 153 14.18 -5.42 19.61
C ASP A 153 12.67 -5.62 19.88
N ASN A 154 12.26 -5.53 21.15
CA ASN A 154 10.88 -5.77 21.55
C ASN A 154 10.17 -4.45 21.86
N ILE A 155 8.86 -4.43 21.60
CA ILE A 155 7.96 -3.30 21.82
C ILE A 155 6.70 -3.78 22.54
N ARG A 156 6.13 -2.93 23.37
CA ARG A 156 4.79 -3.08 23.94
C ARG A 156 4.04 -1.75 23.94
N ARG A 157 2.72 -1.82 24.13
CA ARG A 157 1.92 -0.61 24.37
C ARG A 157 2.29 -0.01 25.72
N HIS A 158 2.46 1.32 25.78
CA HIS A 158 2.64 2.00 27.05
C HIS A 158 1.36 1.88 27.89
N GLN A 159 1.47 1.52 29.17
CA GLN A 159 0.29 1.24 30.03
C GLN A 159 -0.60 2.49 30.27
N ASN A 160 -0.01 3.69 30.18
CA ASN A 160 -0.72 4.96 30.37
C ASN A 160 -1.07 5.66 29.04
N ALA A 161 -0.84 5.05 27.88
CA ALA A 161 -1.26 5.62 26.63
C ALA A 161 -2.79 5.60 26.57
N ALA A 162 -3.41 6.78 26.60
CA ALA A 162 -4.85 6.94 26.42
C ALA A 162 -5.27 6.17 25.15
N GLY A 163 -6.26 5.31 25.27
CA GLY A 163 -6.87 4.68 24.11
C GLY A 163 -7.36 5.75 23.14
N PRO A 164 -7.50 5.43 21.84
CA PRO A 164 -8.10 6.38 20.91
C PRO A 164 -9.43 6.84 21.51
N ALA A 165 -9.59 8.17 21.60
CA ALA A 165 -10.85 8.76 22.05
C ALA A 165 -11.95 8.13 21.19
N GLU A 166 -12.88 7.41 21.83
CA GLU A 166 -14.09 6.94 21.18
C GLU A 166 -14.76 8.18 20.61
N ALA A 167 -14.77 8.31 19.29
CA ALA A 167 -15.56 9.29 18.59
C ALA A 167 -17.02 8.99 18.97
N ARG A 168 -17.54 9.68 19.98
CA ARG A 168 -18.97 9.70 20.25
C ARG A 168 -19.67 10.33 19.05
N ILE A 169 -20.54 9.54 18.48
CA ILE A 169 -21.51 9.91 17.44
C ILE A 169 -22.39 11.04 17.93
#